data_2eb3ee636b7e042105e63b635ea9a852
#
_entry.id   2eb3ee636b7e042105e63b635ea9a852
#
_cell.length_a   1.000
_cell.length_b   1.000
_cell.length_c   1.000
_cell.angle_alpha   90.00
_cell.angle_beta   90.00
_cell.angle_gamma   90.00
#
_symmetry.space_group_name_H-M   'P 1'
#
loop_
_entity.id
_entity.type
_entity.pdbx_description
1 polymer ?
#
loop_
_entity_poly.entity_id
_entity_poly.type
_entity_poly.pdbx_seq_one_letter_code
_entity_poly.pdbx_strand_id
1 'polypeptide(L)'
;MLNILQDFSDLSQKRLDALMADYIVRTKALESYILGLTNLTWQTLMQPYLDYTDGFAFKSITLMKDLHPDKTVRNNVANFHSDFINQIQLLHNNDVRTVFKRYATTQYLVEESTLTPEQVNFFNKHSDFLSWVDDGKFDMDGMNKLSIEINTLNCKINEHYMTSYPNTQFTQEELDYGSSNISYIKKRHIRKIVREEWQDHKSAMIPTMERVAFAKQEQATLQGFAQHSDVALYGTMIKTTQALNTFLDKAHIMLKPYIDRDMSILRDYAKADGIDELQDYDIPYYLRIHKDKLTQLSLNCEKKYFPYHRTVQNILHLFEVFLGYTFTEIHNKKLVWHKSVRLLEVKENDTTKGYVYLDIVQRHGKQSDRFYHVAVVEKSLHTLPVSIVDCSFDGGYFSFSNIKTLFHELGHAMHNISSTATISLMSSVFCETDFIEAPSQFFEYWCCSPTILKCISPGIPDDIITGILKNAKLMKGYVWGLDLVNCKMDMAFHSKEFKGYSYALAYNIYDKILGGGLSDKNLYVECQPMFSGYDVQYYRYMYSLSIAFELLSVFEGRELDPVLGKRFRDEVLSQGALRPSLESVVKFLGREPDMTAFLKIVQ
;
A
#
# COMPACT_ATOMS: atom_id res chain seq x y z
N MET A 1 12.81 17.16 22.90
CA MET A 1 12.06 16.10 22.20
C MET A 1 10.58 16.30 22.45
N LEU A 2 9.79 16.52 21.42
CA LEU A 2 8.33 16.53 21.52
C LEU A 2 7.88 15.17 22.08
N ASN A 3 6.83 15.17 22.92
CA ASN A 3 6.29 13.93 23.48
C ASN A 3 5.53 13.19 22.36
N ILE A 4 6.27 12.42 21.53
CA ILE A 4 5.79 11.77 20.32
C ILE A 4 4.87 10.57 20.59
N LEU A 5 4.96 10.00 21.80
CA LEU A 5 4.07 8.92 22.22
C LEU A 5 2.81 9.51 22.84
N GLN A 6 1.65 9.15 22.30
CA GLN A 6 0.36 9.65 22.76
C GLN A 6 -0.12 8.91 24.01
N ASP A 7 -0.74 9.68 24.92
CA ASP A 7 -1.53 9.09 26.00
C ASP A 7 -2.94 8.75 25.50
N PHE A 8 -3.22 7.45 25.33
CA PHE A 8 -4.50 6.95 24.87
C PHE A 8 -5.52 6.71 26.01
N SER A 9 -5.15 7.01 27.27
CA SER A 9 -6.04 6.80 28.41
C SER A 9 -7.22 7.80 28.48
N ASP A 10 -7.09 8.94 27.79
CA ASP A 10 -8.16 9.95 27.68
C ASP A 10 -8.32 10.41 26.22
N LEU A 11 -9.31 9.87 25.54
CA LEU A 11 -9.80 10.29 24.22
C LEU A 11 -11.27 10.78 24.32
N SER A 12 -11.57 11.47 25.42
CA SER A 12 -12.87 12.12 25.61
C SER A 12 -13.09 13.24 24.59
N GLN A 13 -14.35 13.52 24.28
CA GLN A 13 -14.71 14.63 23.38
C GLN A 13 -14.08 15.94 23.84
N LYS A 14 -14.10 16.23 25.13
CA LYS A 14 -13.50 17.44 25.71
C LYS A 14 -12.01 17.60 25.39
N ARG A 15 -11.23 16.48 25.44
CA ARG A 15 -9.80 16.52 25.09
C ARG A 15 -9.61 16.72 23.60
N LEU A 16 -10.42 16.03 22.76
CA LEU A 16 -10.35 16.16 21.31
C LEU A 16 -10.70 17.60 20.87
N ASP A 17 -11.73 18.21 21.48
CA ASP A 17 -12.09 19.61 21.23
C ASP A 17 -10.95 20.56 21.62
N ALA A 18 -10.28 20.32 22.74
CA ALA A 18 -9.12 21.10 23.17
C ALA A 18 -7.93 20.98 22.19
N LEU A 19 -7.66 19.79 21.66
CA LEU A 19 -6.64 19.57 20.63
C LEU A 19 -6.97 20.29 19.32
N MET A 20 -8.24 20.28 18.92
CA MET A 20 -8.70 21.01 17.75
C MET A 20 -8.56 22.52 17.93
N ALA A 21 -8.94 23.04 19.10
CA ALA A 21 -8.79 24.46 19.41
C ALA A 21 -7.32 24.92 19.39
N ASP A 22 -6.40 24.12 19.96
CA ASP A 22 -4.96 24.39 19.91
C ASP A 22 -4.44 24.39 18.46
N TYR A 23 -4.86 23.40 17.65
CA TYR A 23 -4.53 23.33 16.24
C TYR A 23 -4.95 24.61 15.49
N ILE A 24 -6.20 25.04 15.63
CA ILE A 24 -6.72 26.25 14.98
C ILE A 24 -5.93 27.48 15.39
N VAL A 25 -5.62 27.63 16.69
CA VAL A 25 -4.85 28.76 17.22
C VAL A 25 -3.45 28.79 16.60
N ARG A 26 -2.74 27.66 16.56
CA ARG A 26 -1.39 27.57 15.96
C ARG A 26 -1.41 27.83 14.47
N THR A 27 -2.43 27.32 13.75
CA THR A 27 -2.61 27.57 12.32
C THR A 27 -2.73 29.06 12.02
N LYS A 28 -3.63 29.77 12.74
CA LYS A 28 -3.83 31.22 12.57
C LYS A 28 -2.58 32.01 12.96
N ALA A 29 -1.86 31.57 13.98
CA ALA A 29 -0.61 32.20 14.39
C ALA A 29 0.45 32.09 13.30
N LEU A 30 0.60 30.90 12.69
CA LEU A 30 1.52 30.70 11.58
C LEU A 30 1.12 31.50 10.34
N GLU A 31 -0.15 31.51 9.96
CA GLU A 31 -0.65 32.35 8.85
C GLU A 31 -0.29 33.82 9.06
N SER A 32 -0.62 34.35 10.24
CA SER A 32 -0.33 35.77 10.59
C SER A 32 1.17 36.05 10.56
N TYR A 33 1.99 35.10 11.04
CA TYR A 33 3.44 35.20 10.99
C TYR A 33 3.95 35.25 9.55
N ILE A 34 3.53 34.31 8.69
CA ILE A 34 3.94 34.22 7.29
C ILE A 34 3.54 35.51 6.53
N LEU A 35 2.33 35.99 6.71
CA LEU A 35 1.85 37.23 6.06
C LEU A 35 2.58 38.49 6.51
N GLY A 36 3.13 38.49 7.72
CA GLY A 36 3.95 39.59 8.26
C GLY A 36 5.41 39.58 7.83
N LEU A 37 5.89 38.54 7.12
CA LEU A 37 7.29 38.41 6.74
C LEU A 37 7.71 39.45 5.68
N THR A 38 8.72 40.23 5.99
CA THR A 38 9.39 41.15 5.06
C THR A 38 10.66 40.57 4.47
N ASN A 39 11.38 39.75 5.22
CA ASN A 39 12.57 39.01 4.78
C ASN A 39 12.24 37.53 4.65
N LEU A 40 12.34 36.99 3.42
CA LEU A 40 11.99 35.60 3.11
C LEU A 40 13.29 34.82 2.95
N THR A 41 13.55 33.90 3.86
CA THR A 41 14.66 32.92 3.79
C THR A 41 14.16 31.55 4.16
N TRP A 42 14.97 30.53 3.96
CA TRP A 42 14.67 29.19 4.48
C TRP A 42 14.35 29.24 5.99
N GLN A 43 15.18 29.93 6.75
CA GLN A 43 15.05 30.02 8.20
C GLN A 43 13.81 30.79 8.66
N THR A 44 13.38 31.80 7.92
CA THR A 44 12.23 32.64 8.33
C THR A 44 10.90 32.14 7.78
N LEU A 45 10.88 31.42 6.66
CA LEU A 45 9.64 30.95 6.03
C LEU A 45 9.52 29.42 6.08
N MET A 46 10.50 28.70 5.51
CA MET A 46 10.39 27.25 5.31
C MET A 46 10.51 26.49 6.62
N GLN A 47 11.51 26.82 7.46
CA GLN A 47 11.71 26.11 8.73
C GLN A 47 10.51 26.24 9.69
N PRO A 48 9.92 27.42 9.96
CA PRO A 48 8.73 27.52 10.77
C PRO A 48 7.51 26.77 10.22
N TYR A 49 7.37 26.71 8.88
CA TYR A 49 6.33 25.93 8.25
C TYR A 49 6.53 24.41 8.48
N LEU A 50 7.76 23.92 8.33
CA LEU A 50 8.10 22.51 8.56
C LEU A 50 7.96 22.13 10.05
N ASP A 51 8.41 23.00 10.97
CA ASP A 51 8.26 22.79 12.41
C ASP A 51 6.78 22.74 12.82
N TYR A 52 5.94 23.52 12.16
CA TYR A 52 4.49 23.47 12.35
C TYR A 52 3.92 22.13 11.86
N THR A 53 4.29 21.67 10.66
CA THR A 53 3.81 20.39 10.13
C THR A 53 4.23 19.20 11.00
N ASP A 54 5.43 19.23 11.57
CA ASP A 54 5.95 18.21 12.49
C ASP A 54 5.23 18.22 13.85
N GLY A 55 4.65 19.35 14.25
CA GLY A 55 4.03 19.53 15.55
C GLY A 55 2.72 18.79 15.77
N PHE A 56 2.12 18.17 14.74
CA PHE A 56 0.80 17.56 14.81
C PHE A 56 0.80 16.07 14.51
N ALA A 57 0.99 15.25 15.55
CA ALA A 57 0.91 13.78 15.45
C ALA A 57 -0.55 13.26 15.53
N PHE A 58 -1.52 13.92 14.85
CA PHE A 58 -2.94 13.52 14.92
C PHE A 58 -3.23 12.18 14.23
N LYS A 59 -2.36 11.69 13.35
CA LYS A 59 -2.55 10.40 12.70
C LYS A 59 -2.75 9.27 13.70
N SER A 60 -1.99 9.22 14.80
CA SER A 60 -2.15 8.19 15.83
C SER A 60 -3.51 8.28 16.54
N ILE A 61 -4.01 9.49 16.77
CA ILE A 61 -5.33 9.72 17.38
C ILE A 61 -6.43 9.33 16.38
N THR A 62 -6.37 9.82 15.14
CA THR A 62 -7.41 9.56 14.14
C THR A 62 -7.58 8.07 13.79
N LEU A 63 -6.52 7.27 13.93
CA LEU A 63 -6.61 5.81 13.77
C LEU A 63 -7.43 5.14 14.88
N MET A 64 -7.60 5.77 16.04
CA MET A 64 -8.40 5.19 17.13
C MET A 64 -9.88 5.05 16.79
N LYS A 65 -10.40 5.74 15.77
CA LYS A 65 -11.74 5.48 15.23
C LYS A 65 -11.94 4.03 14.78
N ASP A 66 -10.85 3.37 14.37
CA ASP A 66 -10.86 2.00 13.85
C ASP A 66 -10.30 0.98 14.87
N LEU A 67 -9.37 1.40 15.73
CA LEU A 67 -8.58 0.52 16.58
C LEU A 67 -9.03 0.46 18.03
N HIS A 68 -9.71 1.52 18.55
CA HIS A 68 -10.05 1.58 19.96
C HIS A 68 -11.17 0.59 20.31
N PRO A 69 -11.09 -0.16 21.44
CA PRO A 69 -12.12 -1.14 21.83
C PRO A 69 -13.47 -0.50 22.20
N ASP A 70 -13.45 0.70 22.77
CA ASP A 70 -14.66 1.44 23.17
C ASP A 70 -15.32 2.15 21.97
N LYS A 71 -16.59 1.83 21.71
CA LYS A 71 -17.36 2.42 20.61
C LYS A 71 -17.55 3.93 20.77
N THR A 72 -17.71 4.43 22.00
CA THR A 72 -17.86 5.86 22.25
C THR A 72 -16.62 6.63 21.85
N VAL A 73 -15.44 6.09 22.19
CA VAL A 73 -14.16 6.66 21.77
C VAL A 73 -14.03 6.66 20.25
N ARG A 74 -14.38 5.52 19.59
CA ARG A 74 -14.34 5.48 18.11
C ARG A 74 -15.20 6.55 17.47
N ASN A 75 -16.41 6.77 17.99
CA ASN A 75 -17.32 7.82 17.47
C ASN A 75 -16.77 9.22 17.71
N ASN A 76 -16.25 9.52 18.91
CA ASN A 76 -15.64 10.81 19.23
C ASN A 76 -14.47 11.11 18.29
N VAL A 77 -13.60 10.11 18.07
CA VAL A 77 -12.44 10.25 17.18
C VAL A 77 -12.86 10.38 15.71
N ALA A 78 -13.93 9.70 15.28
CA ALA A 78 -14.46 9.85 13.92
C ALA A 78 -14.97 11.28 13.66
N ASN A 79 -15.69 11.87 14.61
CA ASN A 79 -16.12 13.26 14.54
C ASN A 79 -14.92 14.22 14.51
N PHE A 80 -13.96 14.05 15.43
CA PHE A 80 -12.72 14.82 15.45
C PHE A 80 -11.97 14.73 14.11
N HIS A 81 -11.87 13.55 13.51
CA HIS A 81 -11.21 13.36 12.21
C HIS A 81 -11.92 14.13 11.09
N SER A 82 -13.25 14.08 11.05
CA SER A 82 -14.05 14.84 10.07
C SER A 82 -13.85 16.34 10.22
N ASP A 83 -13.89 16.85 11.46
CA ASP A 83 -13.69 18.27 11.75
C ASP A 83 -12.25 18.71 11.39
N PHE A 84 -11.26 17.87 11.70
CA PHE A 84 -9.86 18.13 11.37
C PHE A 84 -9.63 18.24 9.85
N ILE A 85 -10.17 17.30 9.05
CA ILE A 85 -10.07 17.37 7.58
C ILE A 85 -10.69 18.66 7.05
N ASN A 86 -11.84 19.08 7.59
CA ASN A 86 -12.48 20.33 7.19
C ASN A 86 -11.63 21.56 7.53
N GLN A 87 -10.92 21.54 8.66
CA GLN A 87 -10.07 22.66 9.10
C GLN A 87 -8.74 22.76 8.34
N ILE A 88 -8.15 21.63 7.91
CA ILE A 88 -6.93 21.63 7.08
C ILE A 88 -7.11 22.46 5.81
N GLN A 89 -8.31 22.49 5.24
CA GLN A 89 -8.61 23.26 4.04
C GLN A 89 -8.44 24.79 4.22
N LEU A 90 -8.47 25.29 5.46
CA LEU A 90 -8.23 26.71 5.76
C LEU A 90 -6.77 27.15 5.54
N LEU A 91 -5.80 26.21 5.56
CA LEU A 91 -4.38 26.49 5.26
C LEU A 91 -4.11 26.76 3.76
N HIS A 92 -5.10 26.59 2.90
CA HIS A 92 -4.96 26.87 1.46
C HIS A 92 -5.25 28.33 1.11
N ASN A 93 -4.89 29.26 2.00
CA ASN A 93 -5.03 30.69 1.77
C ASN A 93 -4.10 31.16 0.63
N ASN A 94 -4.67 31.78 -0.41
CA ASN A 94 -3.93 32.27 -1.56
C ASN A 94 -2.88 33.33 -1.18
N ASP A 95 -3.13 34.12 -0.12
CA ASP A 95 -2.18 35.13 0.35
C ASP A 95 -0.91 34.46 0.92
N VAL A 96 -1.07 33.38 1.70
CA VAL A 96 0.07 32.56 2.19
C VAL A 96 0.84 31.96 1.03
N ARG A 97 0.16 31.36 0.06
CA ARG A 97 0.80 30.81 -1.15
C ARG A 97 1.54 31.86 -1.96
N THR A 98 1.05 33.09 -2.00
CA THR A 98 1.73 34.22 -2.66
C THR A 98 3.09 34.51 -2.00
N VAL A 99 3.19 34.37 -0.67
CA VAL A 99 4.48 34.50 0.03
C VAL A 99 5.44 33.38 -0.37
N PHE A 100 4.98 32.13 -0.43
CA PHE A 100 5.80 31.01 -0.90
C PHE A 100 6.25 31.19 -2.36
N LYS A 101 5.35 31.64 -3.24
CA LYS A 101 5.67 31.94 -4.64
C LYS A 101 6.75 33.03 -4.75
N ARG A 102 6.63 34.10 -3.97
CA ARG A 102 7.63 35.16 -3.93
C ARG A 102 8.98 34.62 -3.46
N TYR A 103 9.01 33.78 -2.42
CA TYR A 103 10.23 33.12 -1.98
C TYR A 103 10.84 32.25 -3.11
N ALA A 104 10.04 31.38 -3.73
CA ALA A 104 10.45 30.51 -4.81
C ALA A 104 11.08 31.24 -6.01
N THR A 105 10.50 32.38 -6.39
CA THR A 105 10.90 33.12 -7.60
C THR A 105 12.00 34.16 -7.34
N THR A 106 12.36 34.42 -6.10
CA THR A 106 13.35 35.46 -5.76
C THR A 106 14.45 34.94 -4.84
N GLN A 107 14.14 34.75 -3.57
CA GLN A 107 15.15 34.50 -2.54
C GLN A 107 15.73 33.10 -2.59
N TYR A 108 14.93 32.07 -2.92
CA TYR A 108 15.43 30.70 -3.07
C TYR A 108 16.57 30.62 -4.08
N LEU A 109 16.45 31.28 -5.22
CA LEU A 109 17.50 31.32 -6.26
C LEU A 109 18.81 31.95 -5.76
N VAL A 110 18.74 32.81 -4.75
CA VAL A 110 19.91 33.44 -4.15
C VAL A 110 20.59 32.56 -3.10
N GLU A 111 19.79 31.87 -2.29
CA GLU A 111 20.29 31.08 -1.15
C GLU A 111 20.49 29.59 -1.45
N GLU A 112 20.02 29.06 -2.60
CA GLU A 112 20.09 27.64 -2.97
C GLU A 112 21.46 27.01 -2.72
N SER A 113 22.53 27.70 -3.07
CA SER A 113 23.92 27.23 -2.88
C SER A 113 24.36 27.11 -1.41
N THR A 114 23.58 27.68 -0.48
CA THR A 114 23.87 27.66 0.97
C THR A 114 22.98 26.62 1.70
N LEU A 115 21.97 26.10 1.01
CA LEU A 115 21.04 25.10 1.56
C LEU A 115 21.68 23.71 1.54
N THR A 116 21.23 22.85 2.46
CA THR A 116 21.64 21.43 2.45
C THR A 116 21.03 20.71 1.24
N PRO A 117 21.64 19.61 0.76
CA PRO A 117 21.07 18.80 -0.32
C PRO A 117 19.63 18.34 -0.05
N GLU A 118 19.28 18.05 1.21
CA GLU A 118 17.92 17.68 1.61
C GLU A 118 16.96 18.84 1.43
N GLN A 119 17.34 20.04 1.84
CA GLN A 119 16.53 21.26 1.68
C GLN A 119 16.29 21.60 0.21
N VAL A 120 17.33 21.49 -0.63
CA VAL A 120 17.22 21.69 -2.08
C VAL A 120 16.30 20.64 -2.69
N ASN A 121 16.48 19.36 -2.37
CA ASN A 121 15.61 18.28 -2.84
C ASN A 121 14.16 18.46 -2.40
N PHE A 122 13.94 18.82 -1.14
CA PHE A 122 12.61 19.11 -0.63
C PHE A 122 11.94 20.22 -1.44
N PHE A 123 12.64 21.34 -1.63
CA PHE A 123 12.08 22.47 -2.34
C PHE A 123 11.75 22.12 -3.78
N ASN A 124 12.67 21.48 -4.49
CA ASN A 124 12.47 21.06 -5.88
C ASN A 124 11.28 20.09 -6.04
N LYS A 125 11.04 19.24 -5.04
CA LYS A 125 9.92 18.29 -5.05
C LYS A 125 8.57 18.94 -4.71
N HIS A 126 8.57 19.97 -3.88
CA HIS A 126 7.33 20.53 -3.29
C HIS A 126 7.07 21.99 -3.70
N SER A 127 7.98 22.66 -4.41
CA SER A 127 7.86 24.08 -4.76
C SER A 127 6.60 24.39 -5.56
N ASP A 128 6.23 23.53 -6.51
CA ASP A 128 5.01 23.71 -7.32
C ASP A 128 3.76 23.72 -6.45
N PHE A 129 3.68 22.79 -5.48
CA PHE A 129 2.57 22.74 -4.54
C PHE A 129 2.54 23.94 -3.58
N LEU A 130 3.70 24.29 -3.02
CA LEU A 130 3.83 25.37 -2.03
C LEU A 130 3.63 26.77 -2.64
N SER A 131 4.13 26.99 -3.85
CA SER A 131 4.13 28.29 -4.54
C SER A 131 2.98 28.45 -5.54
N TRP A 132 2.12 27.43 -5.67
CA TRP A 132 1.02 27.50 -6.60
C TRP A 132 -0.01 28.53 -6.15
N VAL A 133 -0.18 29.57 -6.94
CA VAL A 133 -1.16 30.66 -6.74
C VAL A 133 -2.06 30.69 -7.95
N ASP A 134 -3.36 30.77 -7.72
CA ASP A 134 -4.32 31.03 -8.77
C ASP A 134 -4.06 32.44 -9.35
N ASP A 135 -3.44 32.49 -10.52
CA ASP A 135 -3.15 33.74 -11.25
C ASP A 135 -4.22 34.04 -12.32
N GLY A 136 -5.35 33.36 -12.26
CA GLY A 136 -6.47 33.48 -13.21
C GLY A 136 -6.23 32.86 -14.57
N LYS A 137 -5.07 32.19 -14.78
CA LYS A 137 -4.78 31.43 -16.02
C LYS A 137 -5.23 30.00 -15.93
N PHE A 138 -5.51 29.52 -14.73
CA PHE A 138 -5.93 28.18 -14.43
C PHE A 138 -7.42 28.15 -14.11
N ASP A 139 -8.18 27.26 -14.74
CA ASP A 139 -9.61 27.12 -14.42
C ASP A 139 -9.80 26.37 -13.10
N MET A 140 -9.57 27.09 -11.98
CA MET A 140 -9.72 26.55 -10.63
C MET A 140 -11.16 26.18 -10.31
N ASP A 141 -12.12 26.96 -10.80
CA ASP A 141 -13.54 26.65 -10.58
C ASP A 141 -13.91 25.35 -11.28
N GLY A 142 -13.44 25.13 -12.50
CA GLY A 142 -13.57 23.88 -13.21
C GLY A 142 -12.92 22.71 -12.47
N MET A 143 -11.67 22.89 -12.02
CA MET A 143 -10.94 21.87 -11.24
C MET A 143 -11.66 21.52 -9.94
N ASN A 144 -12.14 22.51 -9.18
CA ASN A 144 -12.85 22.28 -7.94
C ASN A 144 -14.19 21.56 -8.17
N LYS A 145 -14.95 21.96 -9.19
CA LYS A 145 -16.20 21.29 -9.57
C LYS A 145 -15.97 19.83 -9.91
N LEU A 146 -14.96 19.53 -10.74
CA LEU A 146 -14.61 18.16 -11.10
C LEU A 146 -14.13 17.35 -9.89
N SER A 147 -13.35 17.95 -8.97
CA SER A 147 -12.91 17.29 -7.75
C SER A 147 -14.07 16.91 -6.83
N ILE A 148 -15.04 17.80 -6.65
CA ILE A 148 -16.26 17.54 -5.89
C ILE A 148 -17.09 16.45 -6.57
N GLU A 149 -17.24 16.52 -7.89
CA GLU A 149 -17.95 15.50 -8.67
C GLU A 149 -17.30 14.13 -8.50
N ILE A 150 -15.98 14.01 -8.72
CA ILE A 150 -15.23 12.76 -8.58
C ILE A 150 -15.38 12.18 -7.17
N ASN A 151 -15.22 13.00 -6.13
CA ASN A 151 -15.39 12.55 -4.75
C ASN A 151 -16.80 12.02 -4.48
N THR A 152 -17.83 12.72 -4.99
CA THR A 152 -19.23 12.31 -4.85
C THR A 152 -19.49 10.97 -5.56
N LEU A 153 -18.97 10.80 -6.76
CA LEU A 153 -19.10 9.57 -7.53
C LEU A 153 -18.34 8.40 -6.86
N ASN A 154 -17.15 8.67 -6.31
CA ASN A 154 -16.36 7.68 -5.56
C ASN A 154 -17.08 7.20 -4.30
N CYS A 155 -17.71 8.12 -3.54
CA CYS A 155 -18.55 7.74 -2.41
C CYS A 155 -19.70 6.82 -2.86
N LYS A 156 -20.38 7.16 -3.94
CA LYS A 156 -21.47 6.35 -4.49
C LYS A 156 -21.00 4.95 -4.93
N ILE A 157 -19.84 4.86 -5.59
CA ILE A 157 -19.24 3.58 -5.96
C ILE A 157 -18.94 2.75 -4.70
N ASN A 158 -18.26 3.35 -3.72
CA ASN A 158 -17.90 2.66 -2.47
C ASN A 158 -19.14 2.18 -1.69
N GLU A 159 -20.16 3.02 -1.54
CA GLU A 159 -21.42 2.63 -0.89
C GLU A 159 -22.08 1.45 -1.59
N HIS A 160 -22.12 1.45 -2.93
CA HIS A 160 -22.69 0.35 -3.70
C HIS A 160 -21.93 -0.97 -3.47
N TYR A 161 -20.60 -0.92 -3.46
CA TYR A 161 -19.76 -2.11 -3.24
C TYR A 161 -19.77 -2.62 -1.79
N MET A 162 -20.13 -1.76 -0.83
CA MET A 162 -20.30 -2.15 0.57
C MET A 162 -21.70 -2.69 0.88
N THR A 163 -22.67 -2.53 -0.03
CA THR A 163 -24.01 -3.11 0.15
C THR A 163 -23.98 -4.61 -0.09
N SER A 164 -24.79 -5.34 0.67
CA SER A 164 -24.81 -6.80 0.68
C SER A 164 -25.00 -7.40 -0.70
N TYR A 165 -24.21 -8.40 -1.01
CA TYR A 165 -24.33 -9.20 -2.23
C TYR A 165 -25.67 -9.92 -2.35
N PRO A 166 -26.10 -10.28 -3.57
CA PRO A 166 -27.26 -11.13 -3.78
C PRO A 166 -27.17 -12.38 -2.88
N ASN A 167 -28.20 -12.64 -2.14
CA ASN A 167 -28.27 -13.77 -1.20
C ASN A 167 -28.79 -15.00 -1.97
N THR A 168 -28.00 -15.54 -2.89
CA THR A 168 -28.35 -16.82 -3.51
C THR A 168 -28.34 -17.89 -2.43
N GLN A 169 -29.48 -18.51 -2.19
CA GLN A 169 -29.59 -19.63 -1.23
C GLN A 169 -29.17 -20.91 -1.94
N PHE A 170 -28.15 -21.57 -1.40
CA PHE A 170 -27.66 -22.85 -1.88
C PHE A 170 -28.06 -23.98 -0.95
N THR A 171 -28.33 -25.15 -1.53
CA THR A 171 -28.51 -26.38 -0.76
C THR A 171 -27.13 -26.94 -0.35
N GLN A 172 -27.09 -27.76 0.72
CA GLN A 172 -25.82 -28.40 1.11
C GLN A 172 -25.21 -29.32 0.04
N GLU A 173 -26.06 -29.88 -0.86
CA GLU A 173 -25.60 -30.72 -1.97
C GLU A 173 -24.91 -29.93 -3.09
N GLU A 174 -25.14 -28.62 -3.14
CA GLU A 174 -24.56 -27.71 -4.14
C GLU A 174 -23.21 -27.16 -3.72
N LEU A 175 -22.89 -27.30 -2.44
CA LEU A 175 -21.67 -26.74 -1.84
C LEU A 175 -20.72 -27.85 -1.39
N ASP A 176 -19.44 -27.73 -1.76
CA ASP A 176 -18.39 -28.47 -1.09
C ASP A 176 -18.11 -27.79 0.28
N TYR A 177 -18.04 -28.58 1.33
CA TYR A 177 -17.77 -28.12 2.71
C TYR A 177 -18.73 -27.06 3.28
N GLY A 178 -19.93 -26.89 2.70
CA GLY A 178 -20.94 -25.93 3.18
C GLY A 178 -20.56 -24.45 2.99
N SER A 179 -19.62 -24.13 2.09
CA SER A 179 -19.16 -22.77 1.82
C SER A 179 -19.82 -22.20 0.57
N SER A 180 -20.36 -20.97 0.66
CA SER A 180 -20.91 -20.21 -0.49
C SER A 180 -19.83 -19.55 -1.36
N ASN A 181 -18.55 -19.71 -1.03
CA ASN A 181 -17.46 -19.21 -1.86
C ASN A 181 -17.40 -20.02 -3.17
N ILE A 182 -17.32 -19.33 -4.30
CA ILE A 182 -17.34 -19.91 -5.66
C ILE A 182 -16.30 -21.03 -5.83
N SER A 183 -15.17 -20.98 -5.14
CA SER A 183 -14.13 -22.02 -5.18
C SER A 183 -14.57 -23.36 -4.58
N TYR A 184 -15.62 -23.38 -3.75
CA TYR A 184 -16.19 -24.57 -3.12
C TYR A 184 -17.50 -25.03 -3.76
N ILE A 185 -17.99 -24.32 -4.78
CA ILE A 185 -19.21 -24.69 -5.49
C ILE A 185 -18.90 -25.76 -6.54
N LYS A 186 -19.35 -26.99 -6.30
CA LYS A 186 -19.08 -28.13 -7.17
C LYS A 186 -19.81 -28.07 -8.51
N LYS A 187 -21.11 -27.67 -8.49
CA LYS A 187 -21.94 -27.65 -9.69
C LYS A 187 -21.61 -26.42 -10.57
N ARG A 188 -21.16 -26.67 -11.80
CA ARG A 188 -20.74 -25.63 -12.74
C ARG A 188 -21.82 -24.58 -13.00
N HIS A 189 -23.08 -25.02 -13.24
CA HIS A 189 -24.18 -24.08 -13.51
C HIS A 189 -24.44 -23.11 -12.34
N ILE A 190 -24.21 -23.56 -11.10
CA ILE A 190 -24.32 -22.70 -9.92
C ILE A 190 -23.18 -21.67 -9.89
N ARG A 191 -21.93 -22.06 -10.20
CA ARG A 191 -20.81 -21.10 -10.33
C ARG A 191 -21.14 -20.02 -11.36
N LYS A 192 -21.74 -20.41 -12.50
CA LYS A 192 -22.19 -19.47 -13.53
C LYS A 192 -23.24 -18.49 -12.99
N ILE A 193 -24.29 -18.99 -12.31
CA ILE A 193 -25.34 -18.16 -11.72
C ILE A 193 -24.75 -17.15 -10.75
N VAL A 194 -23.91 -17.61 -9.80
CA VAL A 194 -23.23 -16.74 -8.84
C VAL A 194 -22.43 -15.66 -9.53
N ARG A 195 -21.72 -16.01 -10.62
CA ARG A 195 -20.92 -15.05 -11.41
C ARG A 195 -21.82 -14.01 -12.10
N GLU A 196 -22.92 -14.44 -12.70
CA GLU A 196 -23.87 -13.58 -13.37
C GLU A 196 -24.58 -12.61 -12.42
N GLU A 197 -24.99 -13.07 -11.23
CA GLU A 197 -25.56 -12.20 -10.19
C GLU A 197 -24.57 -11.13 -9.70
N TRP A 198 -23.31 -11.52 -9.54
CA TRP A 198 -22.24 -10.57 -9.20
C TRP A 198 -22.05 -9.52 -10.30
N GLN A 199 -22.04 -9.94 -11.56
CA GLN A 199 -21.90 -9.04 -12.72
C GLN A 199 -23.06 -8.04 -12.80
N ASP A 200 -24.29 -8.52 -12.64
CA ASP A 200 -25.50 -7.68 -12.69
C ASP A 200 -25.48 -6.62 -11.60
N HIS A 201 -25.15 -7.01 -10.35
CA HIS A 201 -25.03 -6.08 -9.25
C HIS A 201 -24.00 -4.99 -9.52
N LYS A 202 -22.81 -5.36 -9.95
CA LYS A 202 -21.71 -4.42 -10.21
C LYS A 202 -21.95 -3.56 -11.45
N SER A 203 -22.61 -4.09 -12.47
CA SER A 203 -22.91 -3.39 -13.75
C SER A 203 -23.68 -2.09 -13.56
N ALA A 204 -24.45 -1.98 -12.49
CA ALA A 204 -25.16 -0.75 -12.14
C ALA A 204 -24.23 0.46 -11.95
N MET A 205 -22.95 0.23 -11.62
CA MET A 205 -21.96 1.29 -11.40
C MET A 205 -21.18 1.68 -12.66
N ILE A 206 -21.32 0.98 -13.78
CA ILE A 206 -20.61 1.27 -15.03
C ILE A 206 -20.69 2.74 -15.43
N PRO A 207 -21.89 3.34 -15.55
CA PRO A 207 -21.99 4.75 -15.96
C PRO A 207 -21.32 5.70 -14.98
N THR A 208 -21.33 5.36 -13.68
CA THR A 208 -20.66 6.14 -12.63
C THR A 208 -19.14 6.07 -12.75
N MET A 209 -18.60 4.88 -12.99
CA MET A 209 -17.15 4.66 -13.19
C MET A 209 -16.63 5.32 -14.45
N GLU A 210 -17.38 5.22 -15.57
CA GLU A 210 -17.05 5.92 -16.80
C GLU A 210 -17.00 7.43 -16.58
N ARG A 211 -17.99 7.99 -15.88
CA ARG A 211 -18.00 9.42 -15.58
C ARG A 211 -16.78 9.84 -14.73
N VAL A 212 -16.36 9.01 -13.78
CA VAL A 212 -15.12 9.26 -13.02
C VAL A 212 -13.90 9.30 -13.95
N ALA A 213 -13.76 8.32 -14.85
CA ALA A 213 -12.65 8.29 -15.80
C ALA A 213 -12.63 9.52 -16.72
N PHE A 214 -13.79 9.93 -17.25
CA PHE A 214 -13.90 11.15 -18.06
C PHE A 214 -13.61 12.41 -17.25
N ALA A 215 -14.13 12.54 -16.03
CA ALA A 215 -13.86 13.70 -15.18
C ALA A 215 -12.37 13.84 -14.85
N LYS A 216 -11.67 12.73 -14.61
CA LYS A 216 -10.21 12.72 -14.40
C LYS A 216 -9.45 13.12 -15.66
N GLN A 217 -9.93 12.69 -16.85
CA GLN A 217 -9.35 13.13 -18.13
C GLN A 217 -9.58 14.64 -18.35
N GLU A 218 -10.76 15.17 -18.01
CA GLU A 218 -11.04 16.60 -18.04
C GLU A 218 -10.10 17.37 -17.11
N GLN A 219 -9.90 16.89 -15.86
CA GLN A 219 -8.93 17.48 -14.92
C GLN A 219 -7.51 17.48 -15.48
N ALA A 220 -7.05 16.36 -16.06
CA ALA A 220 -5.72 16.26 -16.66
C ALA A 220 -5.54 17.31 -17.77
N THR A 221 -6.56 17.50 -18.61
CA THR A 221 -6.54 18.52 -19.68
C THR A 221 -6.46 19.93 -19.10
N LEU A 222 -7.22 20.24 -18.05
CA LEU A 222 -7.13 21.53 -17.35
C LEU A 222 -5.74 21.77 -16.74
N GLN A 223 -5.05 20.71 -16.32
CA GLN A 223 -3.68 20.77 -15.79
C GLN A 223 -2.60 20.82 -16.89
N GLY A 224 -2.99 20.78 -18.17
CA GLY A 224 -2.07 20.81 -19.31
C GLY A 224 -1.44 19.47 -19.67
N PHE A 225 -1.95 18.36 -19.10
CA PHE A 225 -1.53 17.00 -19.47
C PHE A 225 -2.36 16.44 -20.63
N ALA A 226 -1.75 15.58 -21.43
CA ALA A 226 -2.45 14.94 -22.56
C ALA A 226 -3.48 13.90 -22.09
N GLN A 227 -3.23 13.26 -20.95
CA GLN A 227 -4.08 12.20 -20.40
C GLN A 227 -3.90 12.05 -18.90
N HIS A 228 -4.91 11.46 -18.22
CA HIS A 228 -4.88 11.28 -16.77
C HIS A 228 -3.73 10.39 -16.30
N SER A 229 -3.35 9.36 -17.08
CA SER A 229 -2.22 8.51 -16.73
C SER A 229 -0.89 9.28 -16.61
N ASP A 230 -0.69 10.37 -17.36
CA ASP A 230 0.50 11.20 -17.23
C ASP A 230 0.51 12.00 -15.91
N VAL A 231 -0.67 12.44 -15.44
CA VAL A 231 -0.83 13.05 -14.10
C VAL A 231 -0.52 12.04 -13.01
N ALA A 232 -1.10 10.86 -13.08
CA ALA A 232 -0.96 9.82 -12.05
C ALA A 232 0.47 9.27 -11.93
N LEU A 233 1.24 9.31 -13.02
CA LEU A 233 2.64 8.89 -13.06
C LEU A 233 3.64 10.01 -12.73
N TYR A 234 3.16 11.23 -12.57
CA TYR A 234 4.03 12.32 -12.16
C TYR A 234 4.60 12.07 -10.76
N GLY A 235 5.92 12.14 -10.62
CA GLY A 235 6.61 11.88 -9.34
C GLY A 235 6.77 10.40 -8.98
N THR A 236 6.50 9.45 -9.89
CA THR A 236 6.81 8.02 -9.73
C THR A 236 8.20 7.69 -10.29
N MET A 237 8.75 6.50 -9.97
CA MET A 237 9.99 6.01 -10.56
C MET A 237 9.85 5.79 -12.07
N ILE A 238 8.71 5.28 -12.52
CA ILE A 238 8.47 4.95 -13.93
C ILE A 238 8.19 6.18 -14.80
N LYS A 239 7.70 7.26 -14.21
CA LYS A 239 7.56 8.64 -14.74
C LYS A 239 6.62 8.84 -15.92
N THR A 240 6.49 7.91 -16.85
CA THR A 240 5.74 8.12 -18.10
C THR A 240 4.87 6.93 -18.48
N THR A 241 3.74 7.22 -19.12
CA THR A 241 2.84 6.22 -19.70
C THR A 241 3.57 5.28 -20.68
N GLN A 242 4.53 5.81 -21.47
CA GLN A 242 5.30 4.99 -22.40
C GLN A 242 6.22 4.01 -21.66
N ALA A 243 6.93 4.45 -20.62
CA ALA A 243 7.81 3.59 -19.82
C ALA A 243 6.99 2.49 -19.12
N LEU A 244 5.80 2.85 -18.58
CA LEU A 244 4.90 1.88 -17.96
C LEU A 244 4.41 0.82 -18.97
N ASN A 245 3.97 1.23 -20.15
CA ASN A 245 3.56 0.27 -21.18
C ASN A 245 4.72 -0.65 -21.59
N THR A 246 5.93 -0.13 -21.73
CA THR A 246 7.13 -0.92 -22.03
C THR A 246 7.42 -1.94 -20.92
N PHE A 247 7.30 -1.54 -19.66
CA PHE A 247 7.44 -2.44 -18.51
C PHE A 247 6.40 -3.57 -18.53
N LEU A 248 5.11 -3.24 -18.71
CA LEU A 248 4.03 -4.21 -18.75
C LEU A 248 4.14 -5.18 -19.94
N ASP A 249 4.59 -4.71 -21.11
CA ASP A 249 4.84 -5.57 -22.28
C ASP A 249 6.01 -6.53 -22.03
N LYS A 250 7.10 -6.04 -21.42
CA LYS A 250 8.23 -6.88 -21.01
C LYS A 250 7.80 -7.93 -19.99
N ALA A 251 7.06 -7.51 -18.96
CA ALA A 251 6.53 -8.43 -17.94
C ALA A 251 5.63 -9.52 -18.57
N HIS A 252 4.75 -9.15 -19.52
CA HIS A 252 3.92 -10.11 -20.24
C HIS A 252 4.77 -11.14 -21.01
N ILE A 253 5.76 -10.69 -21.79
CA ILE A 253 6.65 -11.60 -22.55
C ILE A 253 7.36 -12.56 -21.60
N MET A 254 7.87 -12.08 -20.48
CA MET A 254 8.62 -12.88 -19.49
C MET A 254 7.73 -13.88 -18.76
N LEU A 255 6.50 -13.50 -18.42
CA LEU A 255 5.55 -14.34 -17.67
C LEU A 255 4.75 -15.31 -18.57
N LYS A 256 4.63 -15.04 -19.87
CA LYS A 256 3.78 -15.80 -20.80
C LYS A 256 3.98 -17.32 -20.72
N PRO A 257 5.21 -17.89 -20.70
CA PRO A 257 5.39 -19.35 -20.60
C PRO A 257 4.78 -19.94 -19.32
N TYR A 258 4.84 -19.20 -18.21
CA TYR A 258 4.31 -19.63 -16.91
C TYR A 258 2.79 -19.46 -16.84
N ILE A 259 2.25 -18.39 -17.45
CA ILE A 259 0.81 -18.19 -17.62
C ILE A 259 0.22 -19.35 -18.42
N ASP A 260 0.81 -19.65 -19.57
CA ASP A 260 0.33 -20.72 -20.45
C ASP A 260 0.38 -22.09 -19.77
N ARG A 261 1.47 -22.38 -19.03
CA ARG A 261 1.59 -23.60 -18.21
C ARG A 261 0.43 -23.71 -17.23
N ASP A 262 0.21 -22.68 -16.45
CA ASP A 262 -0.80 -22.69 -15.38
C ASP A 262 -2.22 -22.76 -15.97
N MET A 263 -2.49 -22.04 -17.04
CA MET A 263 -3.78 -22.10 -17.75
C MET A 263 -4.02 -23.46 -18.41
N SER A 264 -2.97 -24.11 -18.93
CA SER A 264 -3.07 -25.50 -19.45
C SER A 264 -3.49 -26.48 -18.36
N ILE A 265 -2.89 -26.39 -17.17
CA ILE A 265 -3.25 -27.24 -16.03
C ILE A 265 -4.73 -27.08 -15.68
N LEU A 266 -5.24 -25.84 -15.65
CA LEU A 266 -6.65 -25.59 -15.34
C LEU A 266 -7.60 -26.12 -16.43
N ARG A 267 -7.21 -25.99 -17.70
CA ARG A 267 -7.97 -26.55 -18.83
C ARG A 267 -7.99 -28.09 -18.80
N ASP A 268 -6.91 -28.73 -18.38
CA ASP A 268 -6.84 -30.19 -18.25
C ASP A 268 -7.80 -30.70 -17.16
N TYR A 269 -7.93 -29.98 -16.02
CA TYR A 269 -8.95 -30.29 -15.01
C TYR A 269 -10.37 -30.12 -15.56
N ALA A 270 -10.65 -29.03 -16.24
CA ALA A 270 -11.96 -28.79 -16.84
C ALA A 270 -12.34 -29.86 -17.85
N LYS A 271 -11.39 -30.25 -18.71
CA LYS A 271 -11.56 -31.31 -19.72
C LYS A 271 -11.81 -32.69 -19.08
N ALA A 272 -11.14 -32.99 -17.96
CA ALA A 272 -11.37 -34.23 -17.21
C ALA A 272 -12.80 -34.29 -16.65
N ASP A 273 -13.42 -33.15 -16.36
CA ASP A 273 -14.83 -33.02 -15.94
C ASP A 273 -15.81 -32.87 -17.13
N GLY A 274 -15.34 -33.06 -18.38
CA GLY A 274 -16.17 -32.96 -19.58
C GLY A 274 -16.50 -31.53 -20.02
N ILE A 275 -15.68 -30.55 -19.60
CA ILE A 275 -15.83 -29.14 -19.94
C ILE A 275 -14.82 -28.81 -21.06
N ASP A 276 -15.31 -28.57 -22.26
CA ASP A 276 -14.47 -28.27 -23.43
C ASP A 276 -13.88 -26.84 -23.34
N GLU A 277 -14.61 -25.90 -22.76
CA GLU A 277 -14.20 -24.51 -22.64
C GLU A 277 -14.23 -24.04 -21.18
N LEU A 278 -13.01 -23.81 -20.64
CA LEU A 278 -12.82 -23.25 -19.31
C LEU A 278 -13.24 -21.78 -19.28
N GLN A 279 -14.11 -21.43 -18.34
CA GLN A 279 -14.56 -20.05 -18.14
C GLN A 279 -13.98 -19.46 -16.84
N ASP A 280 -13.95 -18.14 -16.73
CA ASP A 280 -13.41 -17.43 -15.55
C ASP A 280 -14.09 -17.84 -14.23
N TYR A 281 -15.39 -18.17 -14.22
CA TYR A 281 -16.09 -18.69 -13.04
C TYR A 281 -15.69 -20.12 -12.66
N ASP A 282 -15.04 -20.88 -13.54
CA ASP A 282 -14.54 -22.22 -13.26
C ASP A 282 -13.15 -22.19 -12.60
N ILE A 283 -12.39 -21.12 -12.86
CA ILE A 283 -10.98 -21.02 -12.45
C ILE A 283 -10.79 -21.12 -10.93
N PRO A 284 -11.54 -20.39 -10.07
CA PRO A 284 -11.37 -20.50 -8.61
C PRO A 284 -11.59 -21.91 -8.08
N TYR A 285 -12.52 -22.67 -8.67
CA TYR A 285 -12.80 -24.06 -8.32
C TYR A 285 -11.62 -24.96 -8.66
N TYR A 286 -11.09 -24.89 -9.89
CA TYR A 286 -9.97 -25.74 -10.31
C TYR A 286 -8.64 -25.32 -9.67
N LEU A 287 -8.43 -24.05 -9.36
CA LEU A 287 -7.30 -23.60 -8.54
C LEU A 287 -7.29 -24.29 -7.18
N ARG A 288 -8.45 -24.35 -6.50
CA ARG A 288 -8.59 -25.07 -5.23
C ARG A 288 -8.31 -26.57 -5.38
N ILE A 289 -8.94 -27.22 -6.36
CA ILE A 289 -8.72 -28.66 -6.62
C ILE A 289 -7.23 -28.95 -6.89
N HIS A 290 -6.58 -28.13 -7.70
CA HIS A 290 -5.16 -28.29 -7.97
C HIS A 290 -4.31 -28.13 -6.72
N LYS A 291 -4.60 -27.13 -5.91
CA LYS A 291 -3.93 -26.88 -4.63
C LYS A 291 -4.12 -28.05 -3.66
N ASP A 292 -5.35 -28.51 -3.46
CA ASP A 292 -5.66 -29.61 -2.55
C ASP A 292 -4.93 -30.91 -2.96
N LYS A 293 -4.85 -31.18 -4.28
CA LYS A 293 -4.18 -32.36 -4.82
C LYS A 293 -2.65 -32.33 -4.65
N LEU A 294 -2.04 -31.14 -4.78
CA LEU A 294 -0.57 -31.02 -4.74
C LEU A 294 -0.01 -30.85 -3.33
N THR A 295 -0.77 -30.25 -2.43
CA THR A 295 -0.21 -29.91 -1.12
C THR A 295 -0.21 -31.09 -0.15
N GLN A 296 -1.01 -32.17 -0.38
CA GLN A 296 -1.18 -33.31 0.54
C GLN A 296 -1.13 -32.94 2.04
N LEU A 297 -0.80 -31.70 2.31
CA LEU A 297 -0.80 -31.05 3.59
C LEU A 297 -2.26 -30.69 3.86
N SER A 298 -2.90 -31.36 4.82
CA SER A 298 -4.19 -30.91 5.35
C SER A 298 -4.10 -29.41 5.59
N LEU A 299 -5.11 -28.67 5.14
CA LEU A 299 -5.22 -27.23 5.39
C LEU A 299 -4.80 -26.93 6.84
N ASN A 300 -3.73 -26.15 7.02
CA ASN A 300 -3.18 -25.69 8.29
C ASN A 300 -2.31 -26.67 9.12
N CYS A 301 -1.79 -27.77 8.54
CA CYS A 301 -0.89 -28.63 9.32
C CYS A 301 0.42 -27.93 9.72
N GLU A 302 0.84 -26.89 8.98
CA GLU A 302 2.02 -26.10 9.27
C GLU A 302 1.83 -25.16 10.49
N LYS A 303 0.59 -24.74 10.81
CA LYS A 303 0.30 -23.78 11.90
C LYS A 303 0.90 -24.22 13.24
N LYS A 304 0.89 -25.50 13.56
CA LYS A 304 1.43 -26.02 14.84
C LYS A 304 2.90 -25.68 15.07
N TYR A 305 3.65 -25.38 14.01
CA TYR A 305 5.07 -24.99 14.09
C TYR A 305 5.25 -23.49 14.36
N PHE A 306 4.19 -22.70 14.28
CA PHE A 306 4.23 -21.24 14.41
C PHE A 306 3.34 -20.72 15.56
N PRO A 307 3.60 -21.11 16.82
CA PRO A 307 2.86 -20.58 17.97
C PRO A 307 3.13 -19.08 18.12
N TYR A 308 2.06 -18.30 18.34
CA TYR A 308 2.04 -16.83 18.29
C TYR A 308 3.24 -16.17 18.98
N HIS A 309 3.37 -16.37 20.32
CA HIS A 309 4.39 -15.66 21.10
C HIS A 309 5.82 -15.93 20.63
N ARG A 310 6.14 -17.20 20.43
CA ARG A 310 7.48 -17.62 19.99
C ARG A 310 7.79 -17.14 18.59
N THR A 311 6.81 -17.22 17.69
CA THR A 311 6.94 -16.78 16.30
C THR A 311 7.23 -15.30 16.23
N VAL A 312 6.47 -14.46 16.95
CA VAL A 312 6.70 -13.00 16.99
C VAL A 312 8.09 -12.69 17.57
N GLN A 313 8.50 -13.35 18.66
CA GLN A 313 9.84 -13.15 19.23
C GLN A 313 10.95 -13.48 18.23
N ASN A 314 10.85 -14.62 17.54
CA ASN A 314 11.85 -15.06 16.57
C ASN A 314 11.90 -14.15 15.35
N ILE A 315 10.74 -13.65 14.87
CA ILE A 315 10.68 -12.67 13.79
C ILE A 315 11.36 -11.36 14.20
N LEU A 316 11.06 -10.81 15.38
CA LEU A 316 11.72 -9.59 15.86
C LEU A 316 13.23 -9.81 15.97
N HIS A 317 13.67 -10.95 16.50
CA HIS A 317 15.10 -11.27 16.58
C HIS A 317 15.78 -11.38 15.20
N LEU A 318 15.10 -11.89 14.18
CA LEU A 318 15.61 -11.86 12.81
C LEU A 318 15.85 -10.44 12.29
N PHE A 319 14.91 -9.53 12.55
CA PHE A 319 15.08 -8.11 12.20
C PHE A 319 16.21 -7.45 12.99
N GLU A 320 16.40 -7.83 14.28
CA GLU A 320 17.54 -7.36 15.08
C GLU A 320 18.88 -7.74 14.45
N VAL A 321 19.05 -9.03 14.16
CA VAL A 321 20.28 -9.55 13.56
C VAL A 321 20.54 -8.95 12.18
N PHE A 322 19.49 -8.86 11.36
CA PHE A 322 19.60 -8.43 9.97
C PHE A 322 19.87 -6.93 9.85
N LEU A 323 19.12 -6.08 10.60
CA LEU A 323 19.21 -4.63 10.49
C LEU A 323 20.15 -3.98 11.50
N GLY A 324 20.63 -4.74 12.51
CA GLY A 324 21.48 -4.21 13.57
C GLY A 324 20.74 -3.33 14.57
N TYR A 325 19.44 -3.58 14.77
CA TYR A 325 18.61 -2.94 15.79
C TYR A 325 18.45 -3.83 17.02
N THR A 326 17.85 -3.27 18.09
CA THR A 326 17.30 -4.00 19.22
C THR A 326 15.90 -3.52 19.52
N PHE A 327 15.00 -4.45 19.90
CA PHE A 327 13.62 -4.15 20.29
C PHE A 327 13.45 -4.30 21.79
N THR A 328 13.02 -3.24 22.47
CA THR A 328 12.73 -3.25 23.91
C THR A 328 11.26 -2.95 24.13
N GLU A 329 10.53 -3.83 24.80
CA GLU A 329 9.10 -3.63 25.05
C GLU A 329 8.88 -2.61 26.18
N ILE A 330 8.05 -1.61 25.94
CA ILE A 330 7.65 -0.58 26.90
C ILE A 330 6.33 -0.99 27.55
N HIS A 331 6.36 -1.24 28.86
CA HIS A 331 5.18 -1.62 29.64
C HIS A 331 4.53 -0.38 30.28
N ASN A 332 3.78 0.39 29.51
CA ASN A 332 3.01 1.53 30.01
C ASN A 332 1.57 1.51 29.46
N LYS A 333 0.61 1.23 30.35
CA LYS A 333 -0.82 1.10 29.99
C LYS A 333 -1.44 2.39 29.44
N LYS A 334 -0.86 3.55 29.69
CA LYS A 334 -1.36 4.82 29.13
C LYS A 334 -0.97 5.02 27.67
N LEU A 335 0.10 4.35 27.24
CA LEU A 335 0.64 4.48 25.89
C LEU A 335 0.04 3.46 24.91
N VAL A 336 -0.84 2.57 25.36
CA VAL A 336 -1.49 1.56 24.52
C VAL A 336 -3.00 1.62 24.70
N TRP A 337 -3.76 1.39 23.64
CA TRP A 337 -5.24 1.42 23.63
C TRP A 337 -5.90 0.09 24.00
N HIS A 338 -5.13 -0.99 24.06
CA HIS A 338 -5.60 -2.30 24.48
C HIS A 338 -4.45 -3.16 25.03
N LYS A 339 -4.77 -4.08 25.94
CA LYS A 339 -3.77 -4.97 26.60
C LYS A 339 -3.05 -5.93 25.66
N SER A 340 -3.58 -6.20 24.46
CA SER A 340 -2.93 -7.02 23.43
C SER A 340 -1.97 -6.24 22.56
N VAL A 341 -1.96 -4.92 22.63
CA VAL A 341 -1.07 -4.06 21.88
C VAL A 341 0.30 -4.03 22.58
N ARG A 342 1.35 -4.29 21.84
CA ARG A 342 2.73 -4.18 22.32
C ARG A 342 3.36 -2.90 21.77
N LEU A 343 4.04 -2.15 22.63
CA LEU A 343 4.83 -0.99 22.22
C LEU A 343 6.31 -1.34 22.33
N LEU A 344 7.01 -1.25 21.23
CA LEU A 344 8.44 -1.55 21.12
C LEU A 344 9.23 -0.26 20.89
N GLU A 345 10.26 -0.04 21.69
CA GLU A 345 11.31 0.92 21.42
C GLU A 345 12.38 0.25 20.55
N VAL A 346 12.76 0.89 19.45
CA VAL A 346 13.79 0.41 18.51
C VAL A 346 15.05 1.22 18.73
N LYS A 347 16.17 0.53 19.00
CA LYS A 347 17.48 1.15 19.26
C LYS A 347 18.55 0.65 18.31
N GLU A 348 19.53 1.51 18.05
CA GLU A 348 20.82 1.18 17.45
C GLU A 348 21.92 1.69 18.40
N ASN A 349 22.77 0.78 18.92
CA ASN A 349 23.86 1.12 19.85
C ASN A 349 23.37 2.02 21.01
N ASP A 350 22.32 1.60 21.72
CA ASP A 350 21.65 2.32 22.82
C ASP A 350 20.99 3.67 22.45
N THR A 351 21.03 4.08 21.18
CA THR A 351 20.35 5.27 20.70
C THR A 351 18.97 4.90 20.19
N THR A 352 17.91 5.50 20.71
CA THR A 352 16.54 5.31 20.23
C THR A 352 16.40 5.83 18.82
N LYS A 353 15.94 4.96 17.92
CA LYS A 353 15.65 5.28 16.51
C LYS A 353 14.18 5.57 16.26
N GLY A 354 13.28 4.98 17.04
CA GLY A 354 11.85 5.14 16.91
C GLY A 354 11.05 4.13 17.73
N TYR A 355 9.74 4.05 17.41
CA TYR A 355 8.81 3.21 18.15
C TYR A 355 7.87 2.45 17.21
N VAL A 356 7.54 1.21 17.57
CA VAL A 356 6.61 0.37 16.81
C VAL A 356 5.51 -0.17 17.73
N TYR A 357 4.26 0.13 17.39
CA TYR A 357 3.12 -0.54 17.99
C TYR A 357 2.79 -1.80 17.18
N LEU A 358 2.67 -2.93 17.87
CA LEU A 358 2.18 -4.19 17.31
C LEU A 358 0.74 -4.43 17.80
N ASP A 359 -0.23 -4.08 16.99
CA ASP A 359 -1.65 -4.40 17.19
C ASP A 359 -2.07 -5.51 16.23
N ILE A 360 -1.57 -6.74 16.48
CA ILE A 360 -1.64 -7.84 15.52
C ILE A 360 -2.63 -8.96 15.91
N VAL A 361 -3.39 -8.79 16.99
CA VAL A 361 -4.35 -9.79 17.45
C VAL A 361 -5.79 -9.31 17.23
N GLN A 362 -6.61 -10.14 16.59
CA GLN A 362 -8.03 -9.89 16.43
C GLN A 362 -8.75 -9.84 17.77
N ARG A 363 -9.69 -8.92 17.92
CA ARG A 363 -10.49 -8.74 19.12
C ARG A 363 -11.83 -8.08 18.82
N HIS A 364 -12.77 -8.17 19.76
CA HIS A 364 -14.04 -7.47 19.66
C HIS A 364 -13.83 -5.94 19.52
N GLY A 365 -14.53 -5.33 18.59
CA GLY A 365 -14.45 -3.89 18.31
C GLY A 365 -13.32 -3.48 17.38
N LYS A 366 -12.41 -4.39 17.00
CA LYS A 366 -11.44 -4.22 15.93
C LYS A 366 -12.03 -4.75 14.62
N GLN A 367 -11.89 -4.00 13.53
CA GLN A 367 -12.36 -4.45 12.22
C GLN A 367 -11.61 -5.73 11.83
N SER A 368 -12.33 -6.74 11.33
CA SER A 368 -11.72 -7.96 10.79
C SER A 368 -11.04 -7.69 9.45
N ASP A 369 -10.14 -8.60 9.08
CA ASP A 369 -9.47 -8.60 7.77
C ASP A 369 -8.66 -7.33 7.46
N ARG A 370 -8.10 -6.71 8.51
CA ARG A 370 -7.18 -5.57 8.38
C ARG A 370 -5.75 -6.05 8.47
N PHE A 371 -4.95 -5.64 7.49
CA PHE A 371 -3.51 -5.91 7.41
C PHE A 371 -2.85 -4.70 6.77
N TYR A 372 -2.30 -3.80 7.59
CA TYR A 372 -1.63 -2.60 7.10
C TYR A 372 -0.67 -2.00 8.12
N HIS A 373 0.27 -1.24 7.62
CA HIS A 373 1.15 -0.38 8.38
C HIS A 373 0.73 1.09 8.25
N VAL A 374 0.89 1.84 9.34
CA VAL A 374 0.76 3.30 9.30
C VAL A 374 1.98 3.95 9.96
N ALA A 375 2.68 4.79 9.21
CA ALA A 375 3.61 5.75 9.79
C ALA A 375 2.79 6.88 10.42
N VAL A 376 2.69 6.88 11.74
CA VAL A 376 1.90 7.89 12.49
C VAL A 376 2.72 9.11 12.87
N VAL A 377 4.03 8.95 12.96
CA VAL A 377 5.01 10.03 13.06
C VAL A 377 6.16 9.69 12.12
N GLU A 378 6.50 10.62 11.27
CA GLU A 378 7.63 10.54 10.37
C GLU A 378 8.90 11.08 11.07
N LYS A 379 10.06 10.65 10.57
CA LYS A 379 11.35 11.14 11.04
C LYS A 379 11.57 12.59 10.59
N SER A 380 11.93 13.46 11.55
CA SER A 380 12.41 14.80 11.28
C SER A 380 13.56 15.19 12.20
N LEU A 381 14.01 16.45 12.13
CA LEU A 381 15.00 16.98 13.07
C LEU A 381 14.52 16.89 14.53
N HIS A 382 13.22 17.06 14.77
CA HIS A 382 12.61 17.17 16.09
C HIS A 382 11.83 15.93 16.52
N THR A 383 11.54 15.01 15.60
CA THR A 383 10.71 13.83 15.86
C THR A 383 11.45 12.52 15.55
N LEU A 384 11.15 11.50 16.36
CA LEU A 384 11.49 10.11 16.05
C LEU A 384 10.29 9.45 15.38
N PRO A 385 10.52 8.55 14.42
CA PRO A 385 9.43 7.88 13.72
C PRO A 385 8.65 6.95 14.66
N VAL A 386 7.33 6.91 14.45
CA VAL A 386 6.42 6.00 15.14
C VAL A 386 5.58 5.27 14.10
N SER A 387 5.56 3.95 14.17
CA SER A 387 4.80 3.07 13.29
C SER A 387 3.75 2.27 14.05
N ILE A 388 2.60 2.02 13.43
CA ILE A 388 1.60 1.04 13.89
C ILE A 388 1.54 -0.07 12.85
N VAL A 389 1.76 -1.31 13.29
CA VAL A 389 1.50 -2.53 12.53
C VAL A 389 0.16 -3.08 13.00
N ASP A 390 -0.85 -3.03 12.15
CA ASP A 390 -2.21 -3.47 12.44
C ASP A 390 -2.56 -4.72 11.64
N CYS A 391 -2.78 -5.83 12.32
CA CYS A 391 -3.19 -7.10 11.73
C CYS A 391 -4.32 -7.73 12.54
N SER A 392 -5.09 -8.61 11.90
CA SER A 392 -6.23 -9.30 12.52
C SER A 392 -5.98 -10.82 12.58
N PHE A 393 -4.90 -11.23 13.28
CA PHE A 393 -4.55 -12.65 13.42
C PHE A 393 -5.24 -13.29 14.62
N ASP A 394 -5.54 -14.59 14.52
CA ASP A 394 -5.91 -15.40 15.67
C ASP A 394 -4.74 -15.49 16.65
N GLY A 395 -4.92 -15.17 17.90
CA GLY A 395 -3.84 -15.10 18.90
C GLY A 395 -3.19 -16.45 19.29
N GLY A 396 -3.48 -17.57 18.60
CA GLY A 396 -2.97 -18.91 18.92
C GLY A 396 -1.77 -19.33 18.07
N TYR A 397 -1.99 -19.52 16.78
CA TYR A 397 -0.99 -20.00 15.83
C TYR A 397 -1.09 -19.24 14.52
N PHE A 398 0.07 -18.94 13.91
CA PHE A 398 0.11 -18.35 12.58
C PHE A 398 0.02 -19.40 11.47
N SER A 399 -0.67 -19.08 10.37
CA SER A 399 -0.43 -19.71 9.08
C SER A 399 0.82 -19.10 8.44
N PHE A 400 1.38 -19.75 7.44
CA PHE A 400 2.50 -19.16 6.70
C PHE A 400 2.09 -17.85 5.99
N SER A 401 0.83 -17.73 5.56
CA SER A 401 0.30 -16.47 5.04
C SER A 401 0.33 -15.34 6.07
N ASN A 402 -0.04 -15.62 7.34
CA ASN A 402 0.05 -14.64 8.42
C ASN A 402 1.50 -14.18 8.67
N ILE A 403 2.46 -15.11 8.57
CA ILE A 403 3.89 -14.79 8.71
C ILE A 403 4.32 -13.86 7.57
N LYS A 404 4.00 -14.18 6.32
CA LYS A 404 4.28 -13.32 5.16
C LYS A 404 3.74 -11.91 5.35
N THR A 405 2.46 -11.81 5.74
CA THR A 405 1.82 -10.53 6.02
C THR A 405 2.55 -9.77 7.14
N LEU A 406 2.92 -10.44 8.24
CA LEU A 406 3.63 -9.78 9.33
C LEU A 406 5.03 -9.28 8.90
N PHE A 407 5.76 -10.03 8.05
CA PHE A 407 7.02 -9.57 7.48
C PHE A 407 6.82 -8.36 6.55
N HIS A 408 5.75 -8.36 5.77
CA HIS A 408 5.39 -7.24 4.91
C HIS A 408 5.16 -5.96 5.72
N GLU A 409 4.28 -6.01 6.72
CA GLU A 409 3.95 -4.84 7.54
C GLU A 409 5.11 -4.36 8.41
N LEU A 410 5.92 -5.30 8.94
CA LEU A 410 7.18 -4.96 9.60
C LEU A 410 8.20 -4.35 8.62
N GLY A 411 8.19 -4.76 7.36
CA GLY A 411 9.01 -4.18 6.31
C GLY A 411 8.75 -2.68 6.14
N HIS A 412 7.48 -2.29 6.07
CA HIS A 412 7.08 -0.89 6.08
C HIS A 412 7.49 -0.16 7.37
N ALA A 413 7.28 -0.82 8.52
CA ALA A 413 7.67 -0.23 9.80
C ALA A 413 9.19 0.03 9.86
N MET A 414 10.01 -0.93 9.42
CA MET A 414 11.46 -0.76 9.39
C MET A 414 11.92 0.28 8.37
N HIS A 415 11.22 0.42 7.25
CA HIS A 415 11.44 1.50 6.30
C HIS A 415 11.25 2.88 6.97
N ASN A 416 10.15 3.06 7.74
CA ASN A 416 9.92 4.31 8.49
C ASN A 416 10.96 4.53 9.60
N ILE A 417 11.25 3.51 10.42
CA ILE A 417 12.19 3.58 11.55
C ILE A 417 13.63 3.87 11.10
N SER A 418 14.01 3.37 9.93
CA SER A 418 15.38 3.53 9.41
C SER A 418 15.64 4.90 8.81
N SER A 419 14.61 5.72 8.57
CA SER A 419 14.75 7.03 7.93
C SER A 419 15.77 7.92 8.64
N THR A 420 16.63 8.59 7.85
CA THR A 420 17.61 9.58 8.32
C THR A 420 17.22 11.02 8.01
N ALA A 421 16.02 11.23 7.45
CA ALA A 421 15.53 12.54 7.07
C ALA A 421 15.51 13.53 8.26
N THR A 422 15.79 14.78 7.99
CA THR A 422 15.64 15.90 8.93
C THR A 422 14.38 16.72 8.64
N ILE A 423 13.77 16.51 7.47
CA ILE A 423 12.47 17.05 7.07
C ILE A 423 11.48 15.88 6.99
N SER A 424 10.37 15.95 7.72
CA SER A 424 9.39 14.84 7.80
C SER A 424 8.86 14.42 6.42
N LEU A 425 8.60 15.39 5.54
CA LEU A 425 8.13 15.18 4.17
C LEU A 425 9.18 14.57 3.22
N MET A 426 10.42 14.35 3.71
CA MET A 426 11.48 13.64 3.00
C MET A 426 11.75 12.25 3.60
N SER A 427 10.98 11.83 4.61
CA SER A 427 11.12 10.50 5.23
C SER A 427 10.65 9.38 4.31
N SER A 428 10.80 8.15 4.74
CA SER A 428 10.59 6.92 3.96
C SER A 428 9.23 6.83 3.24
N VAL A 429 8.14 7.21 3.91
CA VAL A 429 6.78 7.12 3.34
C VAL A 429 6.51 8.14 2.22
N PHE A 430 7.41 9.09 2.02
CA PHE A 430 7.34 10.10 0.95
C PHE A 430 8.24 9.79 -0.25
N CYS A 431 8.86 8.60 -0.30
CA CYS A 431 9.51 8.11 -1.51
C CYS A 431 8.51 7.98 -2.67
N GLU A 432 8.97 7.63 -3.85
CA GLU A 432 8.10 7.41 -5.00
C GLU A 432 7.08 6.29 -4.69
N THR A 433 5.84 6.54 -5.07
CA THR A 433 4.70 5.69 -4.69
C THR A 433 4.75 4.29 -5.30
N ASP A 434 5.47 4.10 -6.39
CA ASP A 434 5.73 2.79 -7.01
C ASP A 434 7.01 2.11 -6.48
N PHE A 435 7.65 2.71 -5.45
CA PHE A 435 8.71 2.07 -4.67
C PHE A 435 8.26 1.66 -3.27
N ILE A 436 7.22 2.29 -2.73
CA ILE A 436 6.84 2.15 -1.31
C ILE A 436 6.63 0.69 -0.87
N GLU A 437 6.20 -0.17 -1.80
CA GLU A 437 6.00 -1.61 -1.56
C GLU A 437 7.28 -2.45 -1.76
N ALA A 438 8.36 -1.90 -2.33
CA ALA A 438 9.56 -2.70 -2.57
C ALA A 438 10.24 -3.17 -1.26
N PRO A 439 10.38 -2.34 -0.20
CA PRO A 439 10.89 -2.80 1.08
C PRO A 439 9.99 -3.83 1.77
N SER A 440 8.68 -3.64 1.77
CA SER A 440 7.72 -4.57 2.38
C SER A 440 7.71 -5.92 1.67
N GLN A 441 7.66 -5.91 0.35
CA GLN A 441 7.74 -7.11 -0.48
C GLN A 441 9.10 -7.80 -0.40
N PHE A 442 10.20 -7.06 -0.21
CA PHE A 442 11.49 -7.66 0.09
C PHE A 442 11.40 -8.57 1.32
N PHE A 443 10.91 -8.07 2.44
CA PHE A 443 10.78 -8.86 3.66
C PHE A 443 9.74 -9.97 3.53
N GLU A 444 8.62 -9.71 2.84
CA GLU A 444 7.59 -10.71 2.55
C GLU A 444 8.16 -11.94 1.83
N TYR A 445 9.08 -11.74 0.88
CA TYR A 445 9.71 -12.85 0.15
C TYR A 445 11.01 -13.34 0.78
N TRP A 446 11.67 -12.54 1.63
CA TRP A 446 12.80 -12.97 2.44
C TRP A 446 12.41 -14.12 3.38
N CYS A 447 11.21 -14.09 3.98
CA CYS A 447 10.71 -15.19 4.80
C CYS A 447 10.42 -16.48 4.01
N CYS A 448 10.44 -16.46 2.67
CA CYS A 448 10.32 -17.64 1.82
C CYS A 448 11.65 -18.42 1.68
N SER A 449 12.70 -18.09 2.43
CA SER A 449 13.93 -18.88 2.49
C SER A 449 13.81 -20.04 3.50
N PRO A 450 14.31 -21.25 3.19
CA PRO A 450 14.41 -22.34 4.17
C PRO A 450 15.19 -21.94 5.42
N THR A 451 16.26 -21.16 5.27
CA THR A 451 17.09 -20.64 6.36
C THR A 451 16.26 -19.79 7.30
N ILE A 452 15.50 -18.85 6.77
CA ILE A 452 14.65 -17.94 7.55
C ILE A 452 13.52 -18.71 8.26
N LEU A 453 12.87 -19.66 7.57
CA LEU A 453 11.82 -20.49 8.15
C LEU A 453 12.33 -21.31 9.35
N LYS A 454 13.54 -21.85 9.27
CA LYS A 454 14.19 -22.55 10.41
C LYS A 454 14.49 -21.61 11.58
N CYS A 455 14.83 -20.37 11.32
CA CYS A 455 15.02 -19.37 12.38
C CYS A 455 13.70 -18.98 13.03
N ILE A 456 12.64 -18.80 12.23
CA ILE A 456 11.29 -18.50 12.76
C ILE A 456 10.78 -19.66 13.63
N SER A 457 10.99 -20.90 13.18
CA SER A 457 10.53 -22.12 13.84
C SER A 457 11.64 -23.17 13.93
N PRO A 458 12.54 -23.07 14.91
CA PRO A 458 13.54 -24.10 15.15
C PRO A 458 12.89 -25.47 15.40
N GLY A 459 13.22 -26.45 14.58
CA GLY A 459 12.62 -27.80 14.65
C GLY A 459 11.47 -28.05 13.68
N ILE A 460 11.14 -27.12 12.79
CA ILE A 460 10.23 -27.38 11.67
C ILE A 460 10.88 -28.40 10.72
N PRO A 461 10.17 -29.48 10.32
CA PRO A 461 10.71 -30.49 9.41
C PRO A 461 10.96 -29.95 7.99
N ASP A 462 11.96 -30.49 7.30
CA ASP A 462 12.33 -30.03 5.95
C ASP A 462 11.23 -30.33 4.91
N ASP A 463 10.46 -31.40 5.07
CA ASP A 463 9.32 -31.72 4.22
C ASP A 463 8.19 -30.70 4.36
N ILE A 464 7.94 -30.20 5.57
CA ILE A 464 6.99 -29.11 5.83
C ILE A 464 7.47 -27.81 5.16
N ILE A 465 8.74 -27.45 5.32
CA ILE A 465 9.34 -26.28 4.64
C ILE A 465 9.16 -26.41 3.12
N THR A 466 9.50 -27.56 2.57
CA THR A 466 9.36 -27.84 1.12
C THR A 466 7.91 -27.67 0.67
N GLY A 467 6.95 -28.20 1.45
CA GLY A 467 5.52 -28.05 1.19
C GLY A 467 5.05 -26.60 1.22
N ILE A 468 5.48 -25.82 2.21
CA ILE A 468 5.20 -24.38 2.34
C ILE A 468 5.70 -23.62 1.10
N LEU A 469 6.96 -23.82 0.73
CA LEU A 469 7.59 -23.09 -0.37
C LEU A 469 7.01 -23.49 -1.74
N LYS A 470 6.69 -24.77 -1.93
CA LYS A 470 5.99 -25.25 -3.13
C LYS A 470 4.60 -24.60 -3.25
N ASN A 471 3.86 -24.53 -2.14
CA ASN A 471 2.53 -23.90 -2.12
C ASN A 471 2.63 -22.39 -2.41
N ALA A 472 3.67 -21.70 -1.93
CA ALA A 472 3.87 -20.27 -2.16
C ALA A 472 4.10 -19.91 -3.64
N LYS A 473 4.60 -20.86 -4.44
CA LYS A 473 4.85 -20.70 -5.90
C LYS A 473 3.71 -21.22 -6.78
N LEU A 474 2.73 -21.89 -6.19
CA LEU A 474 1.67 -22.57 -6.94
C LEU A 474 0.82 -21.59 -7.74
N MET A 475 0.64 -21.85 -9.03
CA MET A 475 -0.19 -21.07 -9.96
C MET A 475 0.16 -19.59 -10.03
N LYS A 476 1.41 -19.24 -9.72
CA LYS A 476 1.86 -17.83 -9.77
C LYS A 476 1.88 -17.25 -11.19
N GLY A 477 2.03 -18.09 -12.22
CA GLY A 477 1.87 -17.65 -13.62
C GLY A 477 0.48 -17.08 -13.86
N TYR A 478 -0.56 -17.82 -13.48
CA TYR A 478 -1.95 -17.35 -13.59
C TYR A 478 -2.20 -16.07 -12.76
N VAL A 479 -1.76 -16.06 -11.49
CA VAL A 479 -1.98 -14.90 -10.58
C VAL A 479 -1.38 -13.63 -11.19
N TRP A 480 -0.12 -13.68 -11.63
CA TRP A 480 0.54 -12.53 -12.24
C TRP A 480 0.01 -12.19 -13.64
N GLY A 481 -0.53 -13.20 -14.35
CA GLY A 481 -1.27 -12.97 -15.58
C GLY A 481 -2.54 -12.14 -15.35
N LEU A 482 -3.28 -12.44 -14.28
CA LEU A 482 -4.48 -11.66 -13.90
C LEU A 482 -4.11 -10.24 -13.45
N ASP A 483 -3.01 -10.08 -12.70
CA ASP A 483 -2.51 -8.76 -12.33
C ASP A 483 -2.08 -7.94 -13.56
N LEU A 484 -1.48 -8.56 -14.58
CA LEU A 484 -1.21 -7.91 -15.87
C LEU A 484 -2.49 -7.49 -16.59
N VAL A 485 -3.54 -8.30 -16.56
CA VAL A 485 -4.86 -7.91 -17.10
C VAL A 485 -5.34 -6.65 -16.41
N ASN A 486 -5.33 -6.63 -15.07
CA ASN A 486 -5.76 -5.48 -14.28
C ASN A 486 -4.93 -4.22 -14.61
N CYS A 487 -3.60 -4.33 -14.67
CA CYS A 487 -2.72 -3.20 -15.03
C CYS A 487 -3.03 -2.66 -16.44
N LYS A 488 -3.23 -3.54 -17.42
CA LYS A 488 -3.54 -3.12 -18.79
C LYS A 488 -4.95 -2.51 -18.91
N MET A 489 -5.90 -3.00 -18.13
CA MET A 489 -7.25 -2.42 -18.05
C MET A 489 -7.20 -1.02 -17.44
N ASP A 490 -6.50 -0.85 -16.30
CA ASP A 490 -6.31 0.44 -15.64
C ASP A 490 -5.71 1.48 -16.60
N MET A 491 -4.66 1.11 -17.33
CA MET A 491 -4.06 1.97 -18.35
C MET A 491 -5.02 2.31 -19.48
N ALA A 492 -5.84 1.37 -19.93
CA ALA A 492 -6.79 1.60 -21.02
C ALA A 492 -7.91 2.57 -20.61
N PHE A 493 -8.41 2.47 -19.37
CA PHE A 493 -9.46 3.37 -18.86
C PHE A 493 -8.98 4.80 -18.65
N HIS A 494 -7.71 4.99 -18.33
CA HIS A 494 -7.14 6.30 -18.01
C HIS A 494 -6.31 6.90 -19.15
N SER A 495 -6.46 6.34 -20.36
CA SER A 495 -5.88 6.87 -21.60
C SER A 495 -6.81 7.88 -22.28
N LYS A 496 -6.23 8.77 -23.08
CA LYS A 496 -7.01 9.70 -23.94
C LYS A 496 -7.86 9.00 -25.00
N GLU A 497 -7.55 7.76 -25.35
CA GLU A 497 -8.28 6.93 -26.30
C GLU A 497 -9.56 6.32 -25.72
N PHE A 498 -9.74 6.36 -24.39
CA PHE A 498 -10.92 5.81 -23.74
C PHE A 498 -12.21 6.51 -24.22
N LYS A 499 -13.16 5.74 -24.74
CA LYS A 499 -14.45 6.24 -25.30
C LYS A 499 -15.67 5.66 -24.57
N GLY A 500 -15.45 5.12 -23.39
CA GLY A 500 -16.43 4.35 -22.66
C GLY A 500 -16.11 2.85 -22.68
N TYR A 501 -16.79 2.12 -21.83
CA TYR A 501 -16.56 0.69 -21.70
C TYR A 501 -17.00 -0.07 -22.94
N SER A 502 -16.21 -1.08 -23.26
CA SER A 502 -16.55 -2.07 -24.27
C SER A 502 -16.10 -3.45 -23.78
N TYR A 503 -17.01 -4.42 -23.84
CA TYR A 503 -16.66 -5.83 -23.61
C TYR A 503 -15.50 -6.29 -24.50
N ALA A 504 -15.48 -5.83 -25.77
CA ALA A 504 -14.41 -6.17 -26.68
C ALA A 504 -13.03 -5.71 -26.18
N LEU A 505 -12.93 -4.54 -25.55
CA LEU A 505 -11.68 -4.05 -24.95
C LEU A 505 -11.22 -4.99 -23.82
N ALA A 506 -12.11 -5.29 -22.89
CA ALA A 506 -11.81 -6.18 -21.77
C ALA A 506 -11.45 -7.60 -22.25
N TYR A 507 -12.26 -8.14 -23.17
CA TYR A 507 -12.02 -9.46 -23.75
C TYR A 507 -10.67 -9.53 -24.47
N ASN A 508 -10.34 -8.55 -25.30
CA ASN A 508 -9.08 -8.54 -26.03
C ASN A 508 -7.85 -8.49 -25.10
N ILE A 509 -7.93 -7.72 -24.01
CA ILE A 509 -6.83 -7.68 -23.01
C ILE A 509 -6.73 -9.04 -22.30
N TYR A 510 -7.84 -9.58 -21.83
CA TYR A 510 -7.90 -10.85 -21.12
C TYR A 510 -7.42 -12.02 -22.01
N ASP A 511 -7.96 -12.12 -23.24
CA ASP A 511 -7.61 -13.16 -24.20
C ASP A 511 -6.13 -13.15 -24.57
N LYS A 512 -5.59 -11.96 -24.86
CA LYS A 512 -4.16 -11.81 -25.19
C LYS A 512 -3.24 -12.31 -24.08
N ILE A 513 -3.62 -12.16 -22.83
CA ILE A 513 -2.78 -12.50 -21.67
C ILE A 513 -3.05 -13.93 -21.19
N LEU A 514 -4.32 -14.29 -20.97
CA LEU A 514 -4.73 -15.56 -20.35
C LEU A 514 -5.23 -16.62 -21.35
N GLY A 515 -5.48 -16.22 -22.61
CA GLY A 515 -5.84 -17.15 -23.69
C GLY A 515 -7.30 -17.57 -23.69
N GLY A 516 -8.23 -16.63 -23.50
CA GLY A 516 -9.67 -16.86 -23.61
C GLY A 516 -10.36 -17.31 -22.33
N GLY A 517 -11.66 -17.57 -22.40
CA GLY A 517 -12.47 -18.06 -21.28
C GLY A 517 -13.05 -16.95 -20.40
N LEU A 518 -13.13 -15.72 -20.89
CA LEU A 518 -13.81 -14.64 -20.18
C LEU A 518 -15.33 -14.69 -20.45
N SER A 519 -16.09 -15.10 -19.45
CA SER A 519 -17.55 -15.05 -19.46
C SER A 519 -18.09 -13.71 -18.97
N ASP A 520 -17.29 -13.01 -18.17
CA ASP A 520 -17.67 -11.73 -17.57
C ASP A 520 -17.65 -10.63 -18.60
N LYS A 521 -18.84 -10.15 -18.99
CA LYS A 521 -19.00 -9.00 -19.86
C LYS A 521 -18.54 -7.68 -19.24
N ASN A 522 -18.31 -7.69 -17.92
CA ASN A 522 -18.06 -6.51 -17.11
C ASN A 522 -16.86 -6.71 -16.16
N LEU A 523 -15.84 -7.47 -16.60
CA LEU A 523 -14.66 -7.82 -15.79
C LEU A 523 -14.04 -6.61 -15.06
N TYR A 524 -14.00 -5.45 -15.72
CA TYR A 524 -13.41 -4.24 -15.13
C TYR A 524 -14.14 -3.74 -13.88
N VAL A 525 -15.40 -4.10 -13.70
CA VAL A 525 -16.18 -3.73 -12.50
C VAL A 525 -15.62 -4.42 -11.25
N GLU A 526 -14.83 -5.47 -11.40
CA GLU A 526 -14.10 -6.10 -10.29
C GLU A 526 -12.95 -5.23 -9.79
N CYS A 527 -12.50 -4.30 -10.62
CA CYS A 527 -11.39 -3.41 -10.33
C CYS A 527 -11.87 -2.05 -9.79
N GLN A 528 -12.90 -2.04 -8.93
CA GLN A 528 -13.45 -0.83 -8.29
C GLN A 528 -12.36 0.13 -7.78
N PRO A 529 -11.23 -0.29 -7.17
CA PRO A 529 -10.19 0.62 -6.73
C PRO A 529 -9.63 1.52 -7.84
N MET A 530 -9.60 1.07 -9.10
CA MET A 530 -9.12 1.88 -10.24
C MET A 530 -9.93 3.17 -10.45
N PHE A 531 -11.16 3.22 -9.94
CA PHE A 531 -12.06 4.36 -10.08
C PHE A 531 -12.23 5.14 -8.77
N SER A 532 -11.73 4.64 -7.64
CA SER A 532 -11.93 5.21 -6.30
C SER A 532 -10.63 5.64 -5.62
N GLY A 533 -9.69 6.19 -6.38
CA GLY A 533 -8.44 6.76 -5.87
C GLY A 533 -7.20 5.87 -6.05
N TYR A 534 -7.35 4.71 -6.72
CA TYR A 534 -6.26 3.80 -7.07
C TYR A 534 -6.00 3.76 -8.59
N ASP A 535 -6.41 4.80 -9.28
CA ASP A 535 -6.29 4.98 -10.72
C ASP A 535 -4.82 5.03 -11.16
N VAL A 536 -4.49 4.23 -12.18
CA VAL A 536 -3.13 4.05 -12.72
C VAL A 536 -2.13 3.56 -11.65
N GLN A 537 -2.59 2.82 -10.64
CA GLN A 537 -1.75 2.38 -9.52
C GLN A 537 -1.60 0.87 -9.39
N TYR A 538 -2.36 0.08 -10.14
CA TYR A 538 -2.28 -1.38 -10.07
C TYR A 538 -0.88 -1.92 -10.41
N TYR A 539 -0.17 -1.28 -11.34
CA TYR A 539 1.18 -1.68 -11.74
C TYR A 539 2.20 -1.63 -10.61
N ARG A 540 1.96 -0.81 -9.57
CA ARG A 540 2.91 -0.57 -8.48
C ARG A 540 3.29 -1.86 -7.76
N TYR A 541 2.33 -2.76 -7.54
CA TYR A 541 2.60 -4.04 -6.89
C TYR A 541 3.57 -4.90 -7.69
N MET A 542 3.36 -5.00 -9.00
CA MET A 542 4.27 -5.76 -9.89
C MET A 542 5.61 -5.07 -10.06
N TYR A 543 5.62 -3.74 -10.19
CA TYR A 543 6.83 -2.96 -10.36
C TYR A 543 7.70 -3.00 -9.10
N SER A 544 7.13 -2.66 -7.94
CA SER A 544 7.82 -2.76 -6.65
C SER A 544 8.33 -4.17 -6.38
N LEU A 545 7.54 -5.19 -6.72
CA LEU A 545 7.95 -6.58 -6.54
C LEU A 545 9.13 -6.95 -7.44
N SER A 546 9.18 -6.45 -8.67
CA SER A 546 10.33 -6.67 -9.54
C SER A 546 11.61 -6.10 -8.93
N ILE A 547 11.54 -4.92 -8.32
CA ILE A 547 12.64 -4.30 -7.57
C ILE A 547 12.98 -5.12 -6.32
N ALA A 548 11.98 -5.56 -5.55
CA ALA A 548 12.20 -6.39 -4.37
C ALA A 548 12.97 -7.69 -4.67
N PHE A 549 12.67 -8.37 -5.77
CA PHE A 549 13.40 -9.56 -6.20
C PHE A 549 14.83 -9.26 -6.66
N GLU A 550 15.07 -8.13 -7.31
CA GLU A 550 16.42 -7.68 -7.64
C GLU A 550 17.24 -7.46 -6.34
N LEU A 551 16.66 -6.79 -5.35
CA LEU A 551 17.30 -6.59 -4.05
C LEU A 551 17.54 -7.94 -3.32
N LEU A 552 16.56 -8.85 -3.31
CA LEU A 552 16.67 -10.19 -2.72
C LEU A 552 17.76 -11.04 -3.36
N SER A 553 17.99 -10.87 -4.68
CA SER A 553 18.98 -11.66 -5.40
C SER A 553 20.40 -11.50 -4.86
N VAL A 554 20.69 -10.37 -4.21
CA VAL A 554 21.99 -10.09 -3.57
C VAL A 554 22.20 -10.94 -2.31
N PHE A 555 21.09 -11.40 -1.68
CA PHE A 555 21.12 -12.16 -0.44
C PHE A 555 21.09 -13.69 -0.64
N GLU A 556 21.06 -14.19 -1.85
CA GLU A 556 21.02 -15.63 -2.10
C GLU A 556 22.23 -16.34 -1.49
N GLY A 557 21.94 -17.34 -0.62
CA GLY A 557 22.94 -18.06 0.16
C GLY A 557 23.57 -17.26 1.29
N ARG A 558 23.11 -16.03 1.52
CA ARG A 558 23.60 -15.10 2.55
C ARG A 558 22.45 -14.37 3.25
N GLU A 559 21.32 -15.02 3.42
CA GLU A 559 20.07 -14.42 3.89
C GLU A 559 20.17 -13.77 5.27
N LEU A 560 21.11 -14.24 6.11
CA LEU A 560 21.36 -13.74 7.46
C LEU A 560 22.66 -12.93 7.59
N ASP A 561 23.27 -12.51 6.49
CA ASP A 561 24.49 -11.70 6.54
C ASP A 561 24.20 -10.31 7.14
N PRO A 562 24.68 -10.03 8.39
CA PRO A 562 24.34 -8.78 9.08
C PRO A 562 25.04 -7.56 8.48
N VAL A 563 26.18 -7.76 7.81
CA VAL A 563 26.90 -6.66 7.13
C VAL A 563 26.10 -6.22 5.91
N LEU A 564 25.60 -7.19 5.15
CA LEU A 564 24.78 -6.93 3.98
C LEU A 564 23.39 -6.37 4.36
N GLY A 565 22.79 -6.90 5.44
CA GLY A 565 21.52 -6.38 5.97
C GLY A 565 21.64 -4.92 6.44
N LYS A 566 22.73 -4.59 7.14
CA LYS A 566 23.02 -3.21 7.54
C LYS A 566 23.24 -2.31 6.32
N ARG A 567 23.95 -2.79 5.29
CA ARG A 567 24.12 -2.05 4.04
C ARG A 567 22.78 -1.81 3.33
N PHE A 568 21.88 -2.82 3.28
CA PHE A 568 20.52 -2.67 2.76
C PHE A 568 19.73 -1.60 3.54
N ARG A 569 19.80 -1.63 4.87
CA ARG A 569 19.20 -0.59 5.72
C ARG A 569 19.71 0.80 5.35
N ASP A 570 21.04 0.98 5.32
CA ASP A 570 21.67 2.29 5.17
C ASP A 570 21.55 2.85 3.73
N GLU A 571 21.54 1.99 2.70
CA GLU A 571 21.49 2.42 1.30
C GLU A 571 20.08 2.47 0.70
N VAL A 572 19.14 1.67 1.23
CA VAL A 572 17.78 1.55 0.69
C VAL A 572 16.75 2.07 1.68
N LEU A 573 16.65 1.46 2.89
CA LEU A 573 15.58 1.81 3.82
C LEU A 573 15.73 3.21 4.40
N SER A 574 16.96 3.67 4.67
CA SER A 574 17.19 4.95 5.35
C SER A 574 16.96 6.17 4.46
N GLN A 575 16.92 5.98 3.15
CA GLN A 575 16.98 7.08 2.20
C GLN A 575 15.63 7.77 1.97
N GLY A 576 14.51 7.03 2.00
CA GLY A 576 13.20 7.62 1.78
C GLY A 576 13.15 8.49 0.52
N ALA A 577 12.71 9.74 0.67
CA ALA A 577 12.70 10.73 -0.40
C ALA A 577 13.96 11.61 -0.47
N LEU A 578 15.02 11.31 0.31
CA LEU A 578 16.28 12.08 0.30
C LEU A 578 17.01 12.00 -1.04
N ARG A 579 16.78 10.93 -1.79
CA ARG A 579 17.25 10.76 -3.17
C ARG A 579 16.25 9.89 -3.94
N PRO A 580 16.26 9.92 -5.29
CA PRO A 580 15.42 9.03 -6.09
C PRO A 580 15.60 7.55 -5.72
N SER A 581 14.51 6.81 -5.55
CA SER A 581 14.56 5.42 -5.11
C SER A 581 15.33 4.52 -6.07
N LEU A 582 15.24 4.76 -7.38
CA LEU A 582 16.04 4.03 -8.37
C LEU A 582 17.54 4.17 -8.11
N GLU A 583 18.02 5.36 -7.75
CA GLU A 583 19.43 5.59 -7.41
C GLU A 583 19.85 4.77 -6.18
N SER A 584 18.96 4.66 -5.17
CA SER A 584 19.18 3.81 -4.00
C SER A 584 19.32 2.35 -4.38
N VAL A 585 18.44 1.87 -5.27
CA VAL A 585 18.45 0.49 -5.79
C VAL A 585 19.74 0.23 -6.58
N VAL A 586 20.08 1.10 -7.53
CA VAL A 586 21.29 0.97 -8.37
C VAL A 586 22.57 0.96 -7.50
N LYS A 587 22.64 1.84 -6.51
CA LYS A 587 23.79 1.91 -5.59
C LYS A 587 23.93 0.63 -4.75
N PHE A 588 22.82 0.06 -4.28
CA PHE A 588 22.84 -1.19 -3.55
C PHE A 588 23.19 -2.39 -4.44
N LEU A 589 22.61 -2.47 -5.65
CA LEU A 589 22.84 -3.56 -6.60
C LEU A 589 24.22 -3.48 -7.29
N GLY A 590 24.77 -2.27 -7.45
CA GLY A 590 25.95 -2.00 -8.29
C GLY A 590 25.66 -2.04 -9.81
N ARG A 591 24.38 -2.12 -10.21
CA ARG A 591 23.88 -2.17 -11.59
C ARG A 591 22.43 -1.69 -11.67
N GLU A 592 21.97 -1.39 -12.88
CA GLU A 592 20.54 -1.18 -13.13
C GLU A 592 19.72 -2.46 -12.90
N PRO A 593 18.49 -2.37 -12.33
CA PRO A 593 17.59 -3.51 -12.23
C PRO A 593 17.07 -3.91 -13.62
N ASP A 594 17.03 -5.22 -13.90
CA ASP A 594 16.66 -5.73 -15.23
C ASP A 594 15.45 -6.68 -15.25
N MET A 595 14.79 -6.88 -14.12
CA MET A 595 13.65 -7.77 -13.88
C MET A 595 13.95 -9.27 -13.98
N THR A 596 15.19 -9.72 -14.23
CA THR A 596 15.47 -11.16 -14.38
C THR A 596 15.22 -11.93 -13.08
N ALA A 597 15.51 -11.32 -11.94
CA ALA A 597 15.26 -11.91 -10.64
C ALA A 597 13.74 -12.11 -10.35
N PHE A 598 12.86 -11.31 -10.96
CA PHE A 598 11.42 -11.44 -10.80
C PHE A 598 10.87 -12.80 -11.23
N LEU A 599 11.49 -13.45 -12.23
CA LEU A 599 11.07 -14.78 -12.68
C LEU A 599 11.19 -15.88 -11.62
N LYS A 600 11.99 -15.67 -10.57
CA LYS A 600 12.11 -16.63 -9.46
C LYS A 600 10.80 -16.86 -8.70
N ILE A 601 9.84 -15.93 -8.82
CA ILE A 601 8.53 -16.07 -8.20
C ILE A 601 7.67 -17.14 -8.86
N VAL A 602 7.90 -17.40 -10.16
CA VAL A 602 7.12 -18.35 -10.99
C VAL A 602 7.87 -19.64 -11.32
N GLN A 603 9.18 -19.67 -11.09
CA GLN A 603 10.06 -20.83 -11.18
C GLN A 603 10.00 -21.64 -9.88
#